data_b7c66e3861e2f9ee56b552f11e7eda3f
#
_entry.id   b7c66e3861e2f9ee56b552f11e7eda3f
#
_cell.length_a   1.000
_cell.length_b   1.000
_cell.length_c   1.000
_cell.angle_alpha   90.00
_cell.angle_beta   90.00
_cell.angle_gamma   90.00
#
_symmetry.space_group_name_H-M   'P 1'
#
loop_
_entity.id
_entity.type
_entity.pdbx_description
1 polymer ?
#
loop_
_entity_poly.entity_id
_entity_poly.type
_entity_poly.pdbx_seq_one_letter_code
_entity_poly.pdbx_strand_id
1 'polypeptide(L)'
;ATAGNTVVYDRADKVLEIDRHSIMAIAGVPATAWEMARVLEHSFQYFRRTQLQEMSVDGKVRALSKLLRDNFGFVIQGVGVVVPIFATYDSHPKPETRLYFYDAMGAQFEATDYAATGSGSPAVRGILYYENNWGAKPLHKLNEDEAVSIALRALDTAAESDTSTGGVDRSGKIYPLIKIVSREGITTLPESKIAAVFKQTVA
;
A
#
# COMPACT_ATOMS: atom_id res chain seq x y z
N ALA A 1 10.92 -8.48 5.42
CA ALA A 1 10.17 -9.43 6.27
C ALA A 1 10.98 -9.73 7.53
N THR A 2 10.33 -9.70 8.67
CA THR A 2 10.93 -9.95 9.99
C THR A 2 10.32 -11.18 10.65
N ALA A 3 11.11 -11.91 11.43
CA ALA A 3 10.66 -12.97 12.32
C ALA A 3 11.10 -12.61 13.75
N GLY A 4 10.16 -12.15 14.58
CA GLY A 4 10.46 -11.50 15.85
C GLY A 4 11.32 -10.25 15.62
N ASN A 5 12.49 -10.19 16.22
CA ASN A 5 13.43 -9.07 16.10
C ASN A 5 14.48 -9.24 14.99
N THR A 6 14.36 -10.27 14.15
CA THR A 6 15.33 -10.58 13.10
C THR A 6 14.78 -10.25 11.72
N VAL A 7 15.54 -9.49 10.93
CA VAL A 7 15.23 -9.29 9.50
C VAL A 7 15.62 -10.56 8.75
N VAL A 8 14.62 -11.26 8.20
CA VAL A 8 14.82 -12.50 7.41
C VAL A 8 14.99 -12.18 5.93
N TYR A 9 14.30 -11.13 5.45
CA TYR A 9 14.36 -10.71 4.06
C TYR A 9 14.02 -9.21 3.94
N ASP A 10 14.90 -8.44 3.36
CA ASP A 10 14.84 -6.98 3.28
C ASP A 10 14.23 -6.44 1.97
N ARG A 11 14.09 -7.29 0.95
CA ARG A 11 13.58 -6.91 -0.39
C ARG A 11 12.19 -7.47 -0.72
N ALA A 12 11.36 -7.71 0.31
CA ALA A 12 10.01 -8.19 0.09
C ALA A 12 9.15 -7.12 -0.59
N ASP A 13 8.58 -7.44 -1.76
CA ASP A 13 7.54 -6.62 -2.37
C ASP A 13 6.27 -6.74 -1.53
N LYS A 14 5.88 -5.63 -0.91
CA LYS A 14 4.65 -5.50 -0.13
C LYS A 14 3.59 -4.66 -0.83
N VAL A 15 3.84 -4.25 -2.08
CA VAL A 15 2.89 -3.48 -2.89
C VAL A 15 2.60 -4.26 -4.17
N LEU A 16 1.59 -5.13 -4.09
CA LEU A 16 1.24 -6.11 -5.11
C LEU A 16 0.32 -5.50 -6.17
N GLU A 17 0.61 -5.76 -7.43
CA GLU A 17 -0.25 -5.37 -8.55
C GLU A 17 -1.34 -6.41 -8.73
N ILE A 18 -2.60 -5.98 -8.67
CA ILE A 18 -3.76 -6.87 -8.79
C ILE A 18 -4.32 -6.84 -10.21
N ASP A 19 -4.39 -5.66 -10.80
CA ASP A 19 -4.69 -5.48 -12.21
C ASP A 19 -4.00 -4.20 -12.72
N ARG A 20 -4.29 -3.80 -13.96
CA ARG A 20 -3.65 -2.64 -14.60
C ARG A 20 -3.77 -1.34 -13.79
N HIS A 21 -4.83 -1.18 -12.99
CA HIS A 21 -5.15 0.06 -12.29
C HIS A 21 -5.35 -0.13 -10.78
N SER A 22 -5.01 -1.31 -10.24
CA SER A 22 -5.25 -1.62 -8.82
C SER A 22 -4.04 -2.25 -8.18
N ILE A 23 -3.64 -1.73 -7.02
CA ILE A 23 -2.57 -2.28 -6.17
C ILE A 23 -3.10 -2.61 -4.79
N MET A 24 -2.45 -3.56 -4.14
CA MET A 24 -2.69 -3.93 -2.74
C MET A 24 -1.39 -3.86 -1.95
N ALA A 25 -1.28 -2.90 -1.04
CA ALA A 25 -0.20 -2.85 -0.07
C ALA A 25 -0.56 -3.72 1.13
N ILE A 26 0.40 -4.52 1.63
CA ILE A 26 0.14 -5.55 2.63
C ILE A 26 0.94 -5.34 3.91
N ALA A 27 0.26 -5.59 5.05
CA ALA A 27 0.88 -5.82 6.35
C ALA A 27 0.29 -7.08 6.98
N GLY A 28 1.08 -7.78 7.79
CA GLY A 28 0.70 -9.05 8.41
C GLY A 28 1.42 -10.23 7.80
N VAL A 29 0.74 -11.38 7.67
CA VAL A 29 1.32 -12.65 7.21
C VAL A 29 1.46 -12.66 5.68
N PRO A 30 2.70 -12.66 5.11
CA PRO A 30 2.90 -12.52 3.67
C PRO A 30 2.27 -13.65 2.86
N ALA A 31 2.38 -14.90 3.32
CA ALA A 31 1.84 -16.06 2.60
C ALA A 31 0.33 -15.92 2.36
N THR A 32 -0.42 -15.54 3.39
CA THR A 32 -1.87 -15.30 3.28
C THR A 32 -2.18 -14.11 2.37
N ALA A 33 -1.41 -13.04 2.49
CA ALA A 33 -1.61 -11.85 1.68
C ALA A 33 -1.33 -12.10 0.19
N TRP A 34 -0.27 -12.85 -0.14
CA TRP A 34 0.05 -13.22 -1.52
C TRP A 34 -1.00 -14.14 -2.13
N GLU A 35 -1.54 -15.08 -1.34
CA GLU A 35 -2.64 -15.92 -1.82
C GLU A 35 -3.90 -15.10 -2.10
N MET A 36 -4.26 -14.17 -1.21
CA MET A 36 -5.38 -13.25 -1.45
C MET A 36 -5.17 -12.41 -2.70
N ALA A 37 -3.96 -11.86 -2.91
CA ALA A 37 -3.63 -11.09 -4.10
C ALA A 37 -3.81 -11.91 -5.37
N ARG A 38 -3.33 -13.16 -5.37
CA ARG A 38 -3.46 -14.08 -6.52
C ARG A 38 -4.92 -14.41 -6.82
N VAL A 39 -5.72 -14.67 -5.78
CA VAL A 39 -7.16 -14.93 -5.95
C VAL A 39 -7.87 -13.70 -6.53
N LEU A 40 -7.54 -12.48 -6.07
CA LEU A 40 -8.10 -11.24 -6.63
C LEU A 40 -7.71 -11.05 -8.09
N GLU A 41 -6.42 -11.20 -8.41
CA GLU A 41 -5.92 -11.11 -9.78
C GLU A 41 -6.68 -12.03 -10.73
N HIS A 42 -6.79 -13.32 -10.38
CA HIS A 42 -7.54 -14.30 -11.17
C HIS A 42 -9.03 -13.95 -11.27
N SER A 43 -9.64 -13.50 -10.17
CA SER A 43 -11.06 -13.13 -10.15
C SER A 43 -11.36 -11.94 -11.05
N PHE A 44 -10.50 -10.90 -11.02
CA PHE A 44 -10.67 -9.71 -11.85
C PHE A 44 -10.42 -10.04 -13.33
N GLN A 45 -9.41 -10.85 -13.65
CA GLN A 45 -9.15 -11.33 -15.01
C GLN A 45 -10.30 -12.19 -15.55
N TYR A 46 -10.83 -13.10 -14.72
CA TYR A 46 -11.96 -13.94 -15.10
C TYR A 46 -13.21 -13.09 -15.39
N PHE A 47 -13.53 -12.15 -14.49
CA PHE A 47 -14.65 -11.22 -14.68
C PHE A 47 -14.51 -10.43 -15.99
N ARG A 48 -13.34 -9.85 -16.25
CA ARG A 48 -13.07 -9.10 -17.47
C ARG A 48 -13.27 -9.93 -18.72
N ARG A 49 -12.79 -11.19 -18.72
CA ARG A 49 -12.92 -12.10 -19.86
C ARG A 49 -14.36 -12.56 -20.10
N THR A 50 -15.13 -12.78 -19.05
CA THR A 50 -16.52 -13.28 -19.15
C THR A 50 -17.54 -12.18 -19.37
N GLN A 51 -17.33 -11.00 -18.78
CA GLN A 51 -18.24 -9.88 -18.86
C GLN A 51 -17.82 -8.83 -19.92
N LEU A 52 -16.63 -8.99 -20.53
CA LEU A 52 -16.04 -8.07 -21.52
C LEU A 52 -15.94 -6.63 -21.04
N GLN A 53 -15.85 -6.45 -19.71
CA GLN A 53 -15.69 -5.15 -19.04
C GLN A 53 -14.91 -5.30 -17.74
N GLU A 54 -14.30 -4.23 -17.28
CA GLU A 54 -13.62 -4.19 -15.99
C GLU A 54 -14.63 -4.34 -14.84
N MET A 55 -14.20 -5.00 -13.76
CA MET A 55 -15.00 -5.06 -12.54
C MET A 55 -15.09 -3.66 -11.92
N SER A 56 -16.27 -3.26 -11.49
CA SER A 56 -16.45 -1.98 -10.79
C SER A 56 -15.58 -1.89 -9.53
N VAL A 57 -15.22 -0.68 -9.12
CA VAL A 57 -14.44 -0.48 -7.89
C VAL A 57 -15.13 -1.10 -6.68
N ASP A 58 -16.44 -0.93 -6.55
CA ASP A 58 -17.22 -1.57 -5.48
C ASP A 58 -17.13 -3.10 -5.53
N GLY A 59 -17.13 -3.69 -6.71
CA GLY A 59 -16.92 -5.13 -6.90
C GLY A 59 -15.55 -5.58 -6.42
N LYS A 60 -14.50 -4.86 -6.82
CA LYS A 60 -13.10 -5.12 -6.42
C LYS A 60 -12.92 -5.02 -4.91
N VAL A 61 -13.43 -3.95 -4.31
CA VAL A 61 -13.34 -3.67 -2.88
C VAL A 61 -14.08 -4.74 -2.06
N ARG A 62 -15.27 -5.14 -2.48
CA ARG A 62 -16.03 -6.23 -1.85
C ARG A 62 -15.38 -7.59 -2.00
N ALA A 63 -14.72 -7.86 -3.12
CA ALA A 63 -14.01 -9.12 -3.32
C ALA A 63 -12.88 -9.28 -2.28
N LEU A 64 -12.07 -8.23 -2.04
CA LEU A 64 -11.05 -8.23 -1.00
C LEU A 64 -11.67 -8.36 0.40
N SER A 65 -12.73 -7.61 0.69
CA SER A 65 -13.48 -7.70 1.95
C SER A 65 -13.96 -9.13 2.23
N LYS A 66 -14.44 -9.83 1.19
CA LYS A 66 -14.88 -11.23 1.30
C LYS A 66 -13.71 -12.16 1.64
N LEU A 67 -12.56 -12.03 0.97
CA LEU A 67 -11.39 -12.87 1.24
C LEU A 67 -10.88 -12.71 2.68
N LEU A 68 -10.85 -11.46 3.18
CA LEU A 68 -10.47 -11.20 4.58
C LEU A 68 -11.46 -11.86 5.55
N ARG A 69 -12.75 -11.77 5.28
CA ARG A 69 -13.80 -12.41 6.08
C ARG A 69 -13.71 -13.93 6.06
N ASP A 70 -13.48 -14.51 4.89
CA ASP A 70 -13.32 -15.96 4.75
C ASP A 70 -12.07 -16.45 5.52
N ASN A 71 -11.05 -15.60 5.67
CA ASN A 71 -9.83 -15.87 6.43
C ASN A 71 -10.00 -15.71 7.97
N PHE A 72 -11.14 -15.21 8.45
CA PHE A 72 -11.35 -14.86 9.86
C PHE A 72 -11.11 -16.00 10.84
N GLY A 73 -11.40 -17.25 10.45
CA GLY A 73 -11.11 -18.43 11.25
C GLY A 73 -9.62 -18.59 11.61
N PHE A 74 -8.71 -18.21 10.71
CA PHE A 74 -7.28 -18.21 10.97
C PHE A 74 -6.85 -17.01 11.83
N VAL A 75 -7.51 -15.87 11.63
CA VAL A 75 -7.24 -14.64 12.41
C VAL A 75 -7.52 -14.87 13.90
N ILE A 76 -8.64 -15.53 14.25
CA ILE A 76 -8.98 -15.89 15.64
C ILE A 76 -7.91 -16.80 16.27
N GLN A 77 -7.29 -17.67 15.49
CA GLN A 77 -6.23 -18.55 15.95
C GLN A 77 -4.87 -17.84 16.07
N GLY A 78 -4.81 -16.54 15.80
CA GLY A 78 -3.58 -15.77 15.83
C GLY A 78 -2.65 -15.98 14.63
N VAL A 79 -3.15 -16.66 13.58
CA VAL A 79 -2.40 -16.91 12.33
C VAL A 79 -3.12 -16.24 11.16
N GLY A 80 -2.39 -15.97 10.08
CA GLY A 80 -3.00 -15.48 8.84
C GLY A 80 -3.55 -14.06 8.86
N VAL A 81 -3.18 -13.22 9.84
CA VAL A 81 -3.64 -11.82 9.92
C VAL A 81 -3.09 -11.02 8.75
N VAL A 82 -3.98 -10.37 8.00
CA VAL A 82 -3.64 -9.43 6.91
C VAL A 82 -4.45 -8.15 7.09
N VAL A 83 -3.77 -7.01 7.02
CA VAL A 83 -4.37 -5.66 7.11
C VAL A 83 -3.93 -4.88 5.88
N PRO A 84 -4.66 -5.00 4.76
CA PRO A 84 -4.24 -4.42 3.50
C PRO A 84 -4.72 -2.98 3.31
N ILE A 85 -4.02 -2.28 2.41
CA ILE A 85 -4.50 -1.06 1.77
C ILE A 85 -4.70 -1.39 0.30
N PHE A 86 -5.83 -0.98 -0.27
CA PHE A 86 -6.15 -1.16 -1.68
C PHE A 86 -6.30 0.20 -2.35
N ALA A 87 -5.50 0.45 -3.38
CA ALA A 87 -5.59 1.67 -4.17
C ALA A 87 -5.92 1.31 -5.62
N THR A 88 -6.85 2.07 -6.21
CA THR A 88 -7.29 1.84 -7.59
C THR A 88 -7.62 3.14 -8.29
N TYR A 89 -7.37 3.19 -9.60
CA TYR A 89 -7.85 4.27 -10.45
C TYR A 89 -9.20 3.87 -11.04
N ASP A 90 -10.22 4.67 -10.76
CA ASP A 90 -11.56 4.53 -11.36
C ASP A 90 -11.68 5.46 -12.55
N SER A 91 -12.06 4.93 -13.70
CA SER A 91 -12.29 5.73 -14.91
C SER A 91 -13.76 6.16 -15.07
N HIS A 92 -14.68 5.62 -14.26
CA HIS A 92 -16.12 5.83 -14.36
C HIS A 92 -16.78 5.97 -12.99
N PRO A 93 -17.77 6.86 -12.80
CA PRO A 93 -18.29 7.85 -13.76
C PRO A 93 -17.38 9.08 -13.89
N LYS A 94 -16.50 9.32 -12.91
CA LYS A 94 -15.50 10.39 -12.91
C LYS A 94 -14.11 9.79 -12.72
N PRO A 95 -13.12 10.19 -13.53
CA PRO A 95 -11.75 9.72 -13.35
C PRO A 95 -11.19 10.18 -12.00
N GLU A 96 -10.92 9.23 -11.11
CA GLU A 96 -10.33 9.50 -9.79
C GLU A 96 -9.54 8.30 -9.26
N THR A 97 -8.58 8.56 -8.39
CA THR A 97 -7.92 7.52 -7.61
C THR A 97 -8.65 7.35 -6.29
N ARG A 98 -9.01 6.11 -5.97
CA ARG A 98 -9.70 5.75 -4.74
C ARG A 98 -8.79 4.88 -3.87
N LEU A 99 -8.81 5.14 -2.58
CA LEU A 99 -7.96 4.51 -1.58
C LEU A 99 -8.83 3.89 -0.49
N TYR A 100 -8.60 2.60 -0.21
CA TYR A 100 -9.31 1.87 0.83
C TYR A 100 -8.34 1.23 1.81
N PHE A 101 -8.67 1.25 3.07
CA PHE A 101 -8.01 0.43 4.07
C PHE A 101 -9.00 -0.53 4.73
N TYR A 102 -8.47 -1.63 5.23
CA TYR A 102 -9.27 -2.71 5.80
C TYR A 102 -8.79 -3.06 7.19
N ASP A 103 -9.70 -3.56 8.02
CA ASP A 103 -9.31 -4.32 9.20
C ASP A 103 -9.10 -5.81 8.85
N ALA A 104 -8.60 -6.58 9.82
CA ALA A 104 -8.35 -8.00 9.62
C ALA A 104 -9.63 -8.84 9.47
N MET A 105 -10.80 -8.27 9.74
CA MET A 105 -12.11 -8.93 9.63
C MET A 105 -12.83 -8.60 8.32
N GLY A 106 -12.22 -7.75 7.48
CA GLY A 106 -12.76 -7.37 6.18
C GLY A 106 -13.70 -6.18 6.19
N ALA A 107 -13.76 -5.39 7.26
CA ALA A 107 -14.40 -4.08 7.20
C ALA A 107 -13.57 -3.16 6.32
N GLN A 108 -14.22 -2.51 5.36
CA GLN A 108 -13.59 -1.62 4.39
C GLN A 108 -13.91 -0.16 4.71
N PHE A 109 -12.91 0.69 4.59
CA PHE A 109 -13.04 2.13 4.83
C PHE A 109 -12.39 2.88 3.69
N GLU A 110 -13.10 3.80 3.08
CA GLU A 110 -12.52 4.69 2.08
C GLU A 110 -11.74 5.81 2.77
N ALA A 111 -10.49 5.99 2.39
CA ALA A 111 -9.62 7.03 2.90
C ALA A 111 -9.69 8.25 1.97
N THR A 112 -9.82 9.43 2.56
CA THR A 112 -9.92 10.69 1.78
C THR A 112 -8.57 11.09 1.18
N ASP A 113 -7.49 11.05 1.97
CA ASP A 113 -6.21 11.61 1.56
C ASP A 113 -5.04 10.63 1.70
N TYR A 114 -5.06 9.76 2.71
CA TYR A 114 -3.98 8.81 2.97
C TYR A 114 -4.44 7.60 3.79
N ALA A 115 -3.66 6.53 3.73
CA ALA A 115 -3.78 5.37 4.61
C ALA A 115 -2.38 4.88 4.99
N ALA A 116 -2.28 4.21 6.13
CA ALA A 116 -1.05 3.55 6.57
C ALA A 116 -1.40 2.25 7.29
N THR A 117 -0.59 1.22 7.06
CA THR A 117 -0.72 -0.11 7.67
C THR A 117 0.65 -0.64 8.07
N GLY A 118 0.69 -1.64 8.94
CA GLY A 118 1.92 -2.20 9.49
C GLY A 118 2.29 -1.61 10.85
N SER A 119 3.36 -2.15 11.45
CA SER A 119 3.82 -1.79 12.80
C SER A 119 4.23 -0.32 12.93
N GLY A 120 4.87 0.25 11.90
CA GLY A 120 5.25 1.66 11.83
C GLY A 120 4.10 2.62 11.51
N SER A 121 2.89 2.12 11.25
CA SER A 121 1.75 2.96 10.84
C SER A 121 1.39 4.09 11.82
N PRO A 122 1.54 3.98 13.15
CA PRO A 122 1.26 5.10 14.05
C PRO A 122 2.14 6.33 13.78
N ALA A 123 3.44 6.13 13.57
CA ALA A 123 4.37 7.21 13.25
C ALA A 123 4.08 7.82 11.87
N VAL A 124 3.88 6.96 10.85
CA VAL A 124 3.52 7.39 9.49
C VAL A 124 2.24 8.21 9.49
N ARG A 125 1.19 7.77 10.19
CA ARG A 125 -0.09 8.50 10.28
C ARG A 125 0.06 9.86 10.95
N GLY A 126 0.91 9.97 11.97
CA GLY A 126 1.19 11.25 12.62
C GLY A 126 1.79 12.26 11.65
N ILE A 127 2.78 11.84 10.87
CA ILE A 127 3.41 12.70 9.86
C ILE A 127 2.43 13.07 8.74
N LEU A 128 1.72 12.10 8.18
CA LEU A 128 0.76 12.37 7.10
C LEU A 128 -0.38 13.27 7.57
N TYR A 129 -0.86 13.10 8.81
CA TYR A 129 -1.85 14.00 9.39
C TYR A 129 -1.31 15.42 9.52
N TYR A 130 -0.07 15.58 10.03
CA TYR A 130 0.58 16.87 10.16
C TYR A 130 0.74 17.55 8.79
N GLU A 131 1.32 16.86 7.81
CA GLU A 131 1.54 17.40 6.47
C GLU A 131 0.22 17.77 5.77
N ASN A 132 -0.83 16.96 5.94
CA ASN A 132 -2.13 17.24 5.32
C ASN A 132 -2.82 18.47 5.89
N ASN A 133 -2.67 18.74 7.19
CA ASN A 133 -3.42 19.81 7.86
C ASN A 133 -2.59 21.09 8.07
N TRP A 134 -1.28 20.96 8.24
CA TRP A 134 -0.39 22.07 8.57
C TRP A 134 0.84 22.18 7.69
N GLY A 135 1.00 21.29 6.71
CA GLY A 135 2.03 21.38 5.68
C GLY A 135 1.78 22.55 4.71
N ALA A 136 2.72 22.75 3.79
CA ALA A 136 2.63 23.83 2.80
C ALA A 136 1.38 23.73 1.90
N LYS A 137 0.91 22.50 1.66
CA LYS A 137 -0.31 22.19 0.90
C LYS A 137 -0.86 20.81 1.28
N PRO A 138 -2.20 20.60 1.16
CA PRO A 138 -2.82 19.31 1.42
C PRO A 138 -2.25 18.20 0.52
N LEU A 139 -2.24 16.94 1.00
CA LEU A 139 -1.63 15.80 0.31
C LEU A 139 -2.19 15.59 -1.10
N HIS A 140 -3.50 15.78 -1.31
CA HIS A 140 -4.14 15.63 -2.63
C HIS A 140 -3.74 16.70 -3.66
N LYS A 141 -3.00 17.76 -3.26
CA LYS A 141 -2.48 18.80 -4.13
C LYS A 141 -0.98 18.69 -4.41
N LEU A 142 -0.34 17.68 -3.87
CA LEU A 142 1.09 17.46 -4.08
C LEU A 142 1.34 16.94 -5.51
N ASN A 143 2.47 17.33 -6.07
CA ASN A 143 3.01 16.66 -7.24
C ASN A 143 3.72 15.36 -6.84
N GLU A 144 4.15 14.59 -7.82
CA GLU A 144 4.77 13.29 -7.62
C GLU A 144 6.02 13.36 -6.72
N ASP A 145 6.95 14.28 -7.00
CA ASP A 145 8.20 14.39 -6.25
C ASP A 145 7.96 14.85 -4.80
N GLU A 146 7.00 15.73 -4.58
CA GLU A 146 6.58 16.17 -3.24
C GLU A 146 5.95 15.02 -2.45
N ALA A 147 5.07 14.22 -3.08
CA ALA A 147 4.44 13.07 -2.45
C ALA A 147 5.48 11.99 -2.11
N VAL A 148 6.42 11.72 -3.01
CA VAL A 148 7.54 10.79 -2.78
C VAL A 148 8.41 11.28 -1.61
N SER A 149 8.73 12.58 -1.56
CA SER A 149 9.50 13.18 -0.46
C SER A 149 8.83 12.98 0.90
N ILE A 150 7.52 13.24 1.00
CA ILE A 150 6.78 13.04 2.26
C ILE A 150 6.73 11.56 2.63
N ALA A 151 6.51 10.67 1.67
CA ALA A 151 6.49 9.23 1.91
C ALA A 151 7.84 8.72 2.43
N LEU A 152 8.96 9.19 1.86
CA LEU A 152 10.30 8.82 2.30
C LEU A 152 10.57 9.31 3.72
N ARG A 153 10.25 10.55 4.05
CA ARG A 153 10.40 11.10 5.41
C ARG A 153 9.54 10.35 6.42
N ALA A 154 8.30 10.02 6.06
CA ALA A 154 7.40 9.27 6.93
C ALA A 154 7.93 7.86 7.22
N LEU A 155 8.46 7.16 6.22
CA LEU A 155 9.06 5.84 6.39
C LEU A 155 10.38 5.89 7.17
N ASP A 156 11.24 6.86 6.90
CA ASP A 156 12.51 7.04 7.63
C ASP A 156 12.24 7.33 9.12
N THR A 157 11.29 8.21 9.42
CA THR A 157 10.88 8.48 10.80
C THR A 157 10.26 7.25 11.48
N ALA A 158 9.45 6.48 10.78
CA ALA A 158 8.88 5.26 11.35
C ALA A 158 9.96 4.23 11.69
N ALA A 159 10.99 4.13 10.86
CA ALA A 159 12.10 3.21 11.08
C ALA A 159 12.96 3.52 12.32
N GLU A 160 12.98 4.78 12.77
CA GLU A 160 13.67 5.18 14.00
C GLU A 160 13.00 4.58 15.26
N SER A 161 11.69 4.35 15.22
CA SER A 161 10.92 3.91 16.40
C SER A 161 10.37 2.50 16.29
N ASP A 162 10.34 1.92 15.10
CA ASP A 162 9.80 0.58 14.83
C ASP A 162 10.84 -0.35 14.21
N THR A 163 11.31 -1.31 14.97
CA THR A 163 12.32 -2.30 14.54
C THR A 163 11.86 -3.20 13.38
N SER A 164 10.56 -3.27 13.12
CA SER A 164 9.97 -4.05 12.02
C SER A 164 9.75 -3.23 10.75
N THR A 165 9.93 -1.90 10.83
CA THR A 165 9.91 -1.01 9.66
C THR A 165 11.33 -0.79 9.17
N GLY A 166 11.63 -1.27 7.96
CA GLY A 166 12.90 -0.96 7.29
C GLY A 166 12.90 0.49 6.84
N GLY A 167 13.91 1.25 7.26
CA GLY A 167 14.20 2.57 6.72
C GLY A 167 15.03 2.48 5.44
N VAL A 168 15.53 3.64 4.98
CA VAL A 168 16.54 3.67 3.92
C VAL A 168 17.86 3.14 4.48
N ASP A 169 18.35 2.04 3.93
CA ASP A 169 19.72 1.59 4.22
C ASP A 169 20.70 2.48 3.45
N ARG A 170 21.25 3.45 4.18
CA ARG A 170 22.22 4.41 3.64
C ARG A 170 23.54 3.74 3.23
N SER A 171 23.91 2.63 3.85
CA SER A 171 25.12 1.87 3.55
C SER A 171 24.95 0.94 2.35
N GLY A 172 23.86 0.21 2.31
CA GLY A 172 23.51 -0.71 1.22
C GLY A 172 22.81 -0.07 0.02
N LYS A 173 22.45 1.22 0.11
CA LYS A 173 21.68 1.94 -0.91
C LYS A 173 20.35 1.25 -1.23
N ILE A 174 19.69 0.69 -0.22
CA ILE A 174 18.38 0.07 -0.36
C ILE A 174 17.30 1.13 -0.09
N TYR A 175 16.46 1.36 -1.07
CA TYR A 175 15.39 2.35 -1.02
C TYR A 175 14.02 1.67 -0.94
N PRO A 176 13.00 2.33 -0.35
CA PRO A 176 11.63 1.82 -0.35
C PRO A 176 11.09 1.62 -1.75
N LEU A 177 10.29 0.56 -1.93
CA LEU A 177 9.53 0.36 -3.16
C LEU A 177 8.39 1.38 -3.23
N ILE A 178 8.30 2.10 -4.34
CA ILE A 178 7.25 3.09 -4.60
C ILE A 178 6.55 2.75 -5.91
N LYS A 179 5.22 2.62 -5.85
CA LYS A 179 4.36 2.43 -7.01
C LYS A 179 3.34 3.56 -7.10
N ILE A 180 3.09 4.01 -8.31
CA ILE A 180 2.13 5.06 -8.62
C ILE A 180 1.00 4.45 -9.43
N VAL A 181 -0.24 4.69 -9.03
CA VAL A 181 -1.44 4.32 -9.78
C VAL A 181 -2.00 5.55 -10.44
N SER A 182 -2.15 5.51 -11.75
CA SER A 182 -2.65 6.61 -12.55
C SER A 182 -3.63 6.13 -13.64
N ARG A 183 -4.09 7.05 -14.46
CA ARG A 183 -4.90 6.76 -15.64
C ARG A 183 -4.18 5.83 -16.63
N GLU A 184 -2.88 5.99 -16.76
CA GLU A 184 -2.04 5.21 -17.67
C GLU A 184 -1.79 3.78 -17.16
N GLY A 185 -2.03 3.54 -15.88
CA GLY A 185 -1.80 2.28 -15.19
C GLY A 185 -0.87 2.43 -14.00
N ILE A 186 -0.17 1.35 -13.64
CA ILE A 186 0.77 1.29 -12.53
C ILE A 186 2.18 1.52 -13.03
N THR A 187 2.91 2.39 -12.34
CA THR A 187 4.32 2.66 -12.59
C THR A 187 5.12 2.40 -11.31
N THR A 188 6.15 1.57 -11.39
CA THR A 188 7.14 1.42 -10.32
C THR A 188 8.24 2.47 -10.52
N LEU A 189 8.48 3.29 -9.51
CA LEU A 189 9.54 4.29 -9.58
C LEU A 189 10.92 3.63 -9.55
N PRO A 190 11.83 4.02 -10.44
CA PRO A 190 13.20 3.50 -10.44
C PRO A 190 13.95 3.98 -9.18
N GLU A 191 14.80 3.11 -8.62
CA GLU A 191 15.60 3.42 -7.43
C GLU A 191 16.45 4.68 -7.60
N SER A 192 16.94 4.96 -8.80
CA SER A 192 17.71 6.17 -9.10
C SER A 192 16.93 7.46 -8.85
N LYS A 193 15.62 7.47 -9.18
CA LYS A 193 14.73 8.60 -8.91
C LYS A 193 14.46 8.74 -7.42
N ILE A 194 14.18 7.63 -6.74
CA ILE A 194 13.95 7.61 -5.29
C ILE A 194 15.19 8.11 -4.55
N ALA A 195 16.38 7.63 -4.93
CA ALA A 195 17.66 8.08 -4.37
C ALA A 195 17.90 9.58 -4.57
N ALA A 196 17.53 10.12 -5.73
CA ALA A 196 17.68 11.55 -6.00
C ALA A 196 16.79 12.40 -5.08
N VAL A 197 15.50 12.01 -4.94
CA VAL A 197 14.56 12.70 -4.04
C VAL A 197 15.01 12.57 -2.59
N PHE A 198 15.44 11.37 -2.15
CA PHE A 198 15.93 11.15 -0.79
C PHE A 198 17.09 12.07 -0.43
N LYS A 199 18.10 12.19 -1.31
CA LYS A 199 19.24 13.07 -1.09
C LYS A 199 18.87 14.56 -0.97
N GLN A 200 17.81 14.98 -1.61
CA GLN A 200 17.35 16.38 -1.56
C GLN A 200 16.54 16.70 -0.31
N THR A 201 15.92 15.70 0.31
CA THR A 201 14.86 15.90 1.31
C THR A 201 15.13 15.30 2.68
N VAL A 202 15.98 14.29 2.79
CA VAL A 202 16.26 13.56 4.04
C VAL A 202 17.74 13.52 4.37
N ALA A 203 18.63 13.58 3.39
CA ALA A 203 20.08 13.61 3.55
C ALA A 203 20.62 15.04 3.52
#